data_15520b4f6590a1a5011a045bc6a956f3
#
_entry.id   15520b4f6590a1a5011a045bc6a956f3
#
_cell.length_a   1.000
_cell.length_b   1.000
_cell.length_c   1.000
_cell.angle_alpha   90.00
_cell.angle_beta   90.00
_cell.angle_gamma   90.00
#
_symmetry.space_group_name_H-M   'P 1'
#
loop_
_entity.id
_entity.type
_entity.pdbx_description
1 polymer ?
#
loop_
_entity_poly.entity_id
_entity_poly.type
_entity_poly.pdbx_seq_one_letter_code
_entity_poly.pdbx_strand_id
1 'polypeptide(L)'
;MDEKVSFRSYLKATRGVIGKFLSTPSFFAIPRINILLFIATFCTTYIMNGLGYAICIMVILFAHEMGHFIMCRKYRVDASWPFFLPFPSFFGTLGAVIKMKGRIPSKRALFDIGVAGPIGGLIFAIPITLIGLYLSEVQPIPKDATSYLGLGEPILFSLFSKMMVGEVSEGFDIILNPIAFAGWAGLFVTALNLMPIGQLDGGHVIYALIGKHSAIVYKVGIGIFFLFAIFVFKGWILIAVLLL
;
A
#
# COMPACT_ATOMS: atom_id res chain seq x y z
N MET A 1 7.97 21.54 38.27
CA MET A 1 6.55 21.97 38.14
C MET A 1 5.98 21.21 36.95
N ASP A 2 5.39 20.03 37.25
CA ASP A 2 4.88 19.13 36.24
C ASP A 2 3.47 19.54 35.84
N GLU A 3 3.33 20.00 34.63
CA GLU A 3 2.02 20.28 34.04
C GLU A 3 1.34 18.94 33.68
N LYS A 4 0.54 18.42 34.61
CA LYS A 4 -0.39 17.32 34.30
C LYS A 4 -1.40 17.82 33.29
N VAL A 5 -1.13 17.63 31.99
CA VAL A 5 -2.12 17.82 30.92
C VAL A 5 -3.28 16.88 31.21
N SER A 6 -4.41 17.45 31.70
CA SER A 6 -5.60 16.67 32.01
C SER A 6 -6.10 15.92 30.74
N PHE A 7 -6.39 14.62 30.86
CA PHE A 7 -6.99 13.81 29.82
C PHE A 7 -8.24 14.46 29.17
N ARG A 8 -8.99 15.25 29.96
CA ARG A 8 -10.11 16.09 29.49
C ARG A 8 -9.66 17.21 28.53
N SER A 9 -8.49 17.84 28.75
CA SER A 9 -7.98 18.86 27.83
C SER A 9 -7.48 18.25 26.53
N TYR A 10 -6.92 17.05 26.59
CA TYR A 10 -6.54 16.28 25.41
C TYR A 10 -7.76 15.88 24.57
N LEU A 11 -8.84 15.37 25.20
CA LEU A 11 -10.08 15.03 24.49
C LEU A 11 -10.79 16.28 23.90
N LYS A 12 -10.72 17.43 24.57
CA LYS A 12 -11.29 18.68 24.07
C LYS A 12 -10.49 19.22 22.86
N ALA A 13 -9.17 19.09 22.91
CA ALA A 13 -8.29 19.45 21.79
C ALA A 13 -8.52 18.54 20.58
N THR A 14 -8.65 17.21 20.81
CA THR A 14 -8.93 16.22 19.73
C THR A 14 -10.32 16.44 19.11
N ARG A 15 -11.36 16.71 19.92
CA ARG A 15 -12.69 17.06 19.40
C ARG A 15 -12.68 18.37 18.61
N GLY A 16 -11.93 19.38 19.04
CA GLY A 16 -11.77 20.65 18.32
C GLY A 16 -11.07 20.47 16.97
N VAL A 17 -10.07 19.60 16.92
CA VAL A 17 -9.35 19.25 15.68
C VAL A 17 -10.25 18.48 14.74
N ILE A 18 -10.97 17.46 15.23
CA ILE A 18 -11.93 16.66 14.43
C ILE A 18 -13.07 17.54 13.91
N GLY A 19 -13.62 18.42 14.73
CA GLY A 19 -14.71 19.33 14.33
C GLY A 19 -14.26 20.31 13.24
N LYS A 20 -13.06 20.92 13.35
CA LYS A 20 -12.48 21.76 12.30
C LYS A 20 -12.11 20.96 11.04
N PHE A 21 -11.69 19.73 11.21
CA PHE A 21 -11.37 18.80 10.13
C PHE A 21 -12.61 18.48 9.27
N LEU A 22 -13.75 18.24 9.90
CA LEU A 22 -15.03 17.92 9.24
C LEU A 22 -15.74 19.17 8.66
N SER A 23 -15.41 20.37 9.11
CA SER A 23 -16.09 21.62 8.70
C SER A 23 -15.49 22.28 7.45
N THR A 24 -14.41 21.74 6.86
CA THR A 24 -13.87 22.26 5.59
C THR A 24 -14.74 21.82 4.40
N PRO A 25 -15.36 22.76 3.65
CA PRO A 25 -16.29 22.43 2.56
C PRO A 25 -15.72 21.49 1.50
N SER A 26 -14.42 21.51 1.28
CA SER A 26 -13.72 20.66 0.32
C SER A 26 -13.62 19.17 0.73
N PHE A 27 -13.94 18.83 1.98
CA PHE A 27 -13.88 17.44 2.45
C PHE A 27 -15.05 16.60 1.91
N PHE A 28 -16.21 17.20 1.68
CA PHE A 28 -17.42 16.47 1.22
C PHE A 28 -17.62 16.45 -0.30
N ALA A 29 -16.88 17.29 -1.05
CA ALA A 29 -17.00 17.32 -2.51
C ALA A 29 -15.98 16.40 -3.16
N ILE A 30 -16.34 15.12 -3.32
CA ILE A 30 -15.53 14.18 -4.11
C ILE A 30 -15.73 14.49 -5.59
N PRO A 31 -14.67 14.80 -6.36
CA PRO A 31 -14.80 15.07 -7.79
C PRO A 31 -15.36 13.84 -8.52
N ARG A 32 -16.23 14.06 -9.50
CA ARG A 32 -16.86 12.98 -10.28
C ARG A 32 -15.84 12.04 -10.91
N ILE A 33 -14.69 12.56 -11.31
CA ILE A 33 -13.61 11.75 -11.91
C ILE A 33 -13.04 10.71 -10.92
N ASN A 34 -12.91 11.05 -9.63
CA ASN A 34 -12.41 10.12 -8.62
C ASN A 34 -13.39 8.97 -8.40
N ILE A 35 -14.71 9.27 -8.41
CA ILE A 35 -15.78 8.25 -8.30
C ILE A 35 -15.76 7.34 -9.53
N LEU A 36 -15.67 7.93 -10.73
CA LEU A 36 -15.63 7.17 -11.97
C LEU A 36 -14.41 6.23 -12.02
N LEU A 37 -13.23 6.73 -11.65
CA LEU A 37 -12.00 5.93 -11.60
C LEU A 37 -12.08 4.84 -10.52
N PHE A 38 -12.69 5.12 -9.37
CA PHE A 38 -12.93 4.11 -8.34
C PHE A 38 -13.81 2.96 -8.88
N ILE A 39 -14.93 3.30 -9.52
CA ILE A 39 -15.83 2.30 -10.12
C ILE A 39 -15.12 1.53 -11.24
N ALA A 40 -14.41 2.22 -12.14
CA ALA A 40 -13.66 1.58 -13.20
C ALA A 40 -12.61 0.61 -12.67
N THR A 41 -11.87 1.00 -11.61
CA THR A 41 -10.87 0.13 -10.97
C THR A 41 -11.53 -1.06 -10.27
N PHE A 42 -12.67 -0.85 -9.61
CA PHE A 42 -13.44 -1.96 -9.04
C PHE A 42 -13.88 -2.96 -10.13
N CYS A 43 -14.37 -2.46 -11.27
CA CYS A 43 -14.76 -3.33 -12.39
C CYS A 43 -13.56 -4.10 -12.96
N THR A 44 -12.42 -3.45 -13.18
CA THR A 44 -11.22 -4.14 -13.72
C THR A 44 -10.69 -5.19 -12.73
N THR A 45 -10.62 -4.88 -11.43
CA THR A 45 -10.19 -5.84 -10.41
C THR A 45 -11.17 -7.00 -10.26
N TYR A 46 -12.48 -6.74 -10.36
CA TYR A 46 -13.52 -7.76 -10.33
C TYR A 46 -13.45 -8.71 -11.53
N ILE A 47 -13.31 -8.16 -12.74
CA ILE A 47 -13.22 -8.97 -13.98
C ILE A 47 -11.98 -9.86 -13.95
N MET A 48 -10.86 -9.36 -13.44
CA MET A 48 -9.59 -10.09 -13.43
C MET A 48 -9.51 -11.16 -12.34
N ASN A 49 -10.03 -10.89 -11.14
CA ASN A 49 -9.76 -11.74 -9.97
C ASN A 49 -10.99 -12.03 -9.08
N GLY A 50 -12.18 -11.65 -9.52
CA GLY A 50 -13.44 -11.91 -8.81
C GLY A 50 -13.75 -10.93 -7.67
N LEU A 51 -14.95 -11.09 -7.09
CA LEU A 51 -15.55 -10.14 -6.14
C LEU A 51 -14.76 -10.03 -4.83
N GLY A 52 -14.34 -11.16 -4.27
CA GLY A 52 -13.59 -11.20 -3.01
C GLY A 52 -12.28 -10.43 -3.09
N TYR A 53 -11.54 -10.65 -4.19
CA TYR A 53 -10.32 -9.90 -4.48
C TYR A 53 -10.61 -8.41 -4.64
N ALA A 54 -11.58 -8.04 -5.48
CA ALA A 54 -11.89 -6.65 -5.80
C ALA A 54 -12.23 -5.83 -4.54
N ILE A 55 -13.11 -6.35 -3.68
CA ILE A 55 -13.46 -5.68 -2.43
C ILE A 55 -12.22 -5.49 -1.55
N CYS A 56 -11.44 -6.55 -1.35
CA CYS A 56 -10.29 -6.53 -0.43
C CYS A 56 -9.18 -5.61 -0.91
N ILE A 57 -8.80 -5.68 -2.20
CA ILE A 57 -7.74 -4.83 -2.74
C ILE A 57 -8.14 -3.35 -2.75
N MET A 58 -9.41 -3.04 -3.07
CA MET A 58 -9.92 -1.67 -3.04
C MET A 58 -9.93 -1.08 -1.63
N VAL A 59 -10.27 -1.89 -0.61
CA VAL A 59 -10.21 -1.47 0.80
C VAL A 59 -8.76 -1.18 1.21
N ILE A 60 -7.81 -2.05 0.86
CA ILE A 60 -6.39 -1.87 1.19
C ILE A 60 -5.85 -0.59 0.53
N LEU A 61 -6.07 -0.42 -0.78
CA LEU A 61 -5.59 0.75 -1.52
C LEU A 61 -6.24 2.04 -1.00
N PHE A 62 -7.56 2.01 -0.74
CA PHE A 62 -8.26 3.16 -0.19
C PHE A 62 -7.71 3.56 1.19
N ALA A 63 -7.49 2.59 2.07
CA ALA A 63 -6.94 2.84 3.39
C ALA A 63 -5.51 3.40 3.34
N HIS A 64 -4.69 2.92 2.39
CA HIS A 64 -3.35 3.42 2.13
C HIS A 64 -3.40 4.91 1.76
N GLU A 65 -4.15 5.28 0.72
CA GLU A 65 -4.24 6.67 0.26
C GLU A 65 -4.90 7.59 1.31
N MET A 66 -5.87 7.07 2.05
CA MET A 66 -6.50 7.82 3.14
C MET A 66 -5.55 8.07 4.31
N GLY A 67 -4.59 7.19 4.56
CA GLY A 67 -3.51 7.43 5.52
C GLY A 67 -2.73 8.70 5.17
N HIS A 68 -2.24 8.80 3.94
CA HIS A 68 -1.57 9.99 3.43
C HIS A 68 -2.48 11.22 3.47
N PHE A 69 -3.71 11.10 2.98
CA PHE A 69 -4.69 12.19 2.94
C PHE A 69 -4.96 12.78 4.33
N ILE A 70 -5.19 11.93 5.33
CA ILE A 70 -5.46 12.35 6.71
C ILE A 70 -4.25 13.11 7.28
N MET A 71 -3.03 12.62 7.06
CA MET A 71 -1.83 13.31 7.51
C MET A 71 -1.56 14.60 6.77
N CYS A 72 -1.81 14.66 5.46
CA CYS A 72 -1.77 15.92 4.72
C CYS A 72 -2.69 16.96 5.35
N ARG A 73 -3.94 16.59 5.65
CA ARG A 73 -4.90 17.48 6.33
C ARG A 73 -4.42 17.93 7.70
N LYS A 74 -3.86 17.01 8.52
CA LYS A 74 -3.29 17.34 9.83
C LYS A 74 -2.20 18.41 9.72
N TYR A 75 -1.35 18.33 8.71
CA TYR A 75 -0.27 19.29 8.46
C TYR A 75 -0.65 20.48 7.58
N ARG A 76 -1.93 20.62 7.23
CA ARG A 76 -2.46 21.69 6.36
C ARG A 76 -1.79 21.68 4.98
N VAL A 77 -1.45 20.51 4.49
CA VAL A 77 -1.00 20.29 3.12
C VAL A 77 -2.23 19.95 2.27
N ASP A 78 -2.41 20.70 1.18
CA ASP A 78 -3.51 20.41 0.26
C ASP A 78 -3.25 19.10 -0.46
N ALA A 79 -4.20 18.18 -0.38
CA ALA A 79 -4.16 16.90 -1.06
C ALA A 79 -5.48 16.65 -1.80
N SER A 80 -5.39 16.02 -2.96
CA SER A 80 -6.56 15.57 -3.70
C SER A 80 -7.18 14.33 -3.05
N TRP A 81 -8.43 14.05 -3.37
CA TRP A 81 -9.00 12.73 -3.17
C TRP A 81 -8.19 11.68 -3.95
N PRO A 82 -8.16 10.40 -3.50
CA PRO A 82 -7.47 9.33 -4.19
C PRO A 82 -7.92 9.16 -5.64
N PHE A 83 -6.97 9.04 -6.54
CA PHE A 83 -7.18 8.64 -7.92
C PHE A 83 -6.81 7.17 -8.04
N PHE A 84 -7.79 6.33 -8.30
CA PHE A 84 -7.59 4.93 -8.59
C PHE A 84 -7.23 4.75 -10.07
N LEU A 85 -6.30 3.86 -10.37
CA LEU A 85 -5.77 3.65 -11.71
C LEU A 85 -6.23 2.28 -12.24
N PRO A 86 -7.36 2.23 -12.98
CA PRO A 86 -7.82 0.98 -13.57
C PRO A 86 -6.83 0.52 -14.64
N PHE A 87 -6.44 -0.74 -14.57
CA PHE A 87 -5.56 -1.33 -15.57
C PHE A 87 -5.82 -2.84 -15.68
N PRO A 88 -6.10 -3.39 -16.87
CA PRO A 88 -6.37 -4.81 -17.06
C PRO A 88 -5.07 -5.62 -17.04
N SER A 89 -4.44 -5.69 -15.88
CA SER A 89 -3.25 -6.49 -15.60
C SER A 89 -3.59 -7.63 -14.65
N PHE A 90 -2.58 -8.42 -14.30
CA PHE A 90 -2.66 -9.46 -13.27
C PHE A 90 -3.33 -8.99 -11.96
N PHE A 91 -3.08 -7.74 -11.55
CA PHE A 91 -3.70 -7.13 -10.37
C PHE A 91 -5.05 -6.45 -10.66
N GLY A 92 -5.40 -6.20 -11.91
CA GLY A 92 -6.59 -5.42 -12.28
C GLY A 92 -6.48 -3.91 -12.01
N THR A 93 -5.34 -3.44 -11.50
CA THR A 93 -5.08 -2.04 -11.16
C THR A 93 -3.58 -1.73 -11.16
N LEU A 94 -3.22 -0.48 -11.37
CA LEU A 94 -1.87 0.06 -11.09
C LEU A 94 -1.78 0.70 -9.70
N GLY A 95 -2.80 0.53 -8.85
CA GLY A 95 -2.86 1.12 -7.53
C GLY A 95 -3.71 2.39 -7.47
N ALA A 96 -3.45 3.21 -6.46
CA ALA A 96 -4.09 4.50 -6.27
C ALA A 96 -3.03 5.53 -5.89
N VAL A 97 -3.33 6.82 -6.12
CA VAL A 97 -2.42 7.93 -5.80
C VAL A 97 -3.20 9.15 -5.33
N ILE A 98 -2.62 9.90 -4.39
CA ILE A 98 -3.05 11.26 -4.08
C ILE A 98 -2.10 12.29 -4.68
N LYS A 99 -2.62 13.46 -5.06
CA LYS A 99 -1.80 14.58 -5.50
C LYS A 99 -1.67 15.59 -4.37
N MET A 100 -0.47 15.75 -3.84
CA MET A 100 -0.16 16.78 -2.86
C MET A 100 0.18 18.10 -3.57
N LYS A 101 -0.35 19.22 -3.07
CA LYS A 101 -0.10 20.55 -3.58
C LYS A 101 0.55 21.43 -2.52
N GLY A 102 1.49 22.28 -2.95
CA GLY A 102 2.17 23.21 -2.06
C GLY A 102 3.43 22.64 -1.41
N ARG A 103 3.97 23.39 -0.45
CA ARG A 103 5.19 23.01 0.27
C ARG A 103 4.84 22.23 1.53
N ILE A 104 5.54 21.14 1.77
CA ILE A 104 5.44 20.40 3.02
C ILE A 104 6.18 21.21 4.11
N PRO A 105 5.53 21.51 5.26
CA PRO A 105 6.03 22.51 6.20
C PRO A 105 7.30 22.08 6.94
N SER A 106 7.57 20.79 7.10
CA SER A 106 8.72 20.29 7.84
C SER A 106 9.11 18.88 7.43
N LYS A 107 10.34 18.46 7.77
CA LYS A 107 10.79 17.07 7.61
C LYS A 107 9.94 16.09 8.40
N ARG A 108 9.50 16.48 9.61
CA ARG A 108 8.59 15.66 10.42
C ARG A 108 7.25 15.44 9.71
N ALA A 109 6.68 16.51 9.12
CA ALA A 109 5.44 16.38 8.35
C ALA A 109 5.62 15.44 7.15
N LEU A 110 6.76 15.54 6.44
CA LEU A 110 7.08 14.66 5.32
C LEU A 110 7.20 13.20 5.75
N PHE A 111 7.87 12.95 6.89
CA PHE A 111 7.99 11.61 7.48
C PHE A 111 6.62 11.04 7.85
N ASP A 112 5.83 11.79 8.64
CA ASP A 112 4.52 11.34 9.11
C ASP A 112 3.55 11.08 7.94
N ILE A 113 3.58 11.92 6.90
CA ILE A 113 2.79 11.71 5.69
C ILE A 113 3.27 10.45 4.97
N GLY A 114 4.59 10.30 4.75
CA GLY A 114 5.15 9.16 4.02
C GLY A 114 4.87 7.81 4.69
N VAL A 115 4.85 7.74 6.01
CA VAL A 115 4.61 6.48 6.75
C VAL A 115 3.11 6.17 6.91
N ALA A 116 2.25 7.20 6.89
CA ALA A 116 0.82 7.04 7.18
C ALA A 116 0.07 6.18 6.16
N GLY A 117 0.42 6.27 4.87
CA GLY A 117 -0.15 5.42 3.83
C GLY A 117 0.15 3.94 4.07
N PRO A 118 1.43 3.54 4.11
CA PRO A 118 1.81 2.17 4.42
C PRO A 118 1.16 1.60 5.68
N ILE A 119 1.12 2.38 6.78
CA ILE A 119 0.44 1.95 8.02
C ILE A 119 -1.07 1.77 7.77
N GLY A 120 -1.72 2.72 7.09
CA GLY A 120 -3.14 2.63 6.75
C GLY A 120 -3.45 1.38 5.93
N GLY A 121 -2.63 1.08 4.92
CA GLY A 121 -2.74 -0.12 4.10
C GLY A 121 -2.55 -1.40 4.91
N LEU A 122 -1.52 -1.47 5.77
CA LEU A 122 -1.20 -2.65 6.59
C LEU A 122 -2.31 -2.98 7.60
N ILE A 123 -3.00 -1.98 8.17
CA ILE A 123 -4.12 -2.20 9.10
C ILE A 123 -5.20 -3.11 8.48
N PHE A 124 -5.42 -3.00 7.16
CA PHE A 124 -6.37 -3.84 6.45
C PHE A 124 -5.73 -5.03 5.75
N ALA A 125 -4.53 -4.87 5.19
CA ALA A 125 -3.84 -5.96 4.49
C ALA A 125 -3.54 -7.14 5.42
N ILE A 126 -3.13 -6.90 6.67
CA ILE A 126 -2.82 -7.96 7.63
C ILE A 126 -4.05 -8.85 7.92
N PRO A 127 -5.19 -8.32 8.42
CA PRO A 127 -6.35 -9.17 8.69
C PRO A 127 -6.92 -9.82 7.43
N ILE A 128 -6.91 -9.12 6.28
CA ILE A 128 -7.35 -9.70 5.00
C ILE A 128 -6.45 -10.88 4.61
N THR A 129 -5.13 -10.76 4.78
CA THR A 129 -4.19 -11.86 4.51
C THR A 129 -4.47 -13.07 5.43
N LEU A 130 -4.65 -12.83 6.72
CA LEU A 130 -4.92 -13.90 7.68
C LEU A 130 -6.23 -14.62 7.38
N ILE A 131 -7.31 -13.88 7.13
CA ILE A 131 -8.62 -14.44 6.75
C ILE A 131 -8.50 -15.21 5.43
N GLY A 132 -7.81 -14.63 4.44
CA GLY A 132 -7.62 -15.25 3.14
C GLY A 132 -6.82 -16.56 3.24
N LEU A 133 -5.74 -16.61 4.02
CA LEU A 133 -4.94 -17.80 4.24
C LEU A 133 -5.76 -18.90 4.95
N TYR A 134 -6.58 -18.53 5.92
CA TYR A 134 -7.50 -19.47 6.58
C TYR A 134 -8.50 -20.11 5.59
N LEU A 135 -8.88 -19.37 4.54
CA LEU A 135 -9.79 -19.85 3.49
C LEU A 135 -9.07 -20.49 2.30
N SER A 136 -7.74 -20.53 2.32
CA SER A 136 -6.91 -21.12 1.26
C SER A 136 -6.67 -22.60 1.50
N GLU A 137 -6.36 -23.34 0.43
CA GLU A 137 -6.16 -24.79 0.49
C GLU A 137 -4.74 -25.15 0.08
N VAL A 138 -4.18 -26.17 0.74
CA VAL A 138 -2.90 -26.79 0.34
C VAL A 138 -3.19 -27.88 -0.68
N GLN A 139 -2.63 -27.75 -1.88
CA GLN A 139 -2.85 -28.69 -2.98
C GLN A 139 -1.51 -29.12 -3.60
N PRO A 140 -1.45 -30.32 -4.23
CA PRO A 140 -0.26 -30.74 -4.98
C PRO A 140 0.04 -29.77 -6.13
N ILE A 141 1.32 -29.45 -6.31
CA ILE A 141 1.76 -28.62 -7.45
C ILE A 141 1.45 -29.38 -8.76
N PRO A 142 0.72 -28.76 -9.71
CA PRO A 142 0.42 -29.38 -10.99
C PRO A 142 1.70 -29.76 -11.75
N LYS A 143 1.76 -30.97 -12.30
CA LYS A 143 2.91 -31.45 -13.09
C LYS A 143 3.12 -30.63 -14.38
N ASP A 144 2.07 -30.03 -14.91
CA ASP A 144 2.11 -29.15 -16.08
C ASP A 144 2.36 -27.73 -15.63
N ALA A 145 3.62 -27.36 -15.50
CA ALA A 145 4.10 -26.06 -15.00
C ALA A 145 3.64 -24.83 -15.83
N THR A 146 3.02 -25.03 -16.99
CA THR A 146 2.56 -23.94 -17.88
C THR A 146 1.37 -23.14 -17.31
N SER A 147 0.60 -23.73 -16.39
CA SER A 147 -0.59 -23.10 -15.78
C SER A 147 -0.36 -22.63 -14.34
N TYR A 148 0.85 -22.79 -13.82
CA TYR A 148 1.18 -22.47 -12.42
C TYR A 148 2.08 -21.25 -12.33
N LEU A 149 1.60 -20.20 -11.66
CA LEU A 149 2.38 -19.01 -11.40
C LEU A 149 2.84 -19.01 -9.92
N GLY A 150 4.10 -19.34 -9.70
CA GLY A 150 4.72 -19.20 -8.38
C GLY A 150 4.86 -17.72 -8.03
N LEU A 151 4.21 -17.30 -6.95
CA LEU A 151 4.31 -15.94 -6.44
C LEU A 151 5.49 -15.85 -5.46
N GLY A 152 6.30 -14.79 -5.58
CA GLY A 152 7.29 -14.47 -4.54
C GLY A 152 6.58 -14.12 -3.23
N GLU A 153 7.16 -14.51 -2.10
CA GLU A 153 6.55 -14.29 -0.80
C GLU A 153 7.12 -13.05 -0.10
N PRO A 154 6.34 -11.97 0.09
CA PRO A 154 6.69 -10.92 1.03
C PRO A 154 6.95 -11.52 2.42
N ILE A 155 7.94 -11.01 3.15
CA ILE A 155 8.36 -11.56 4.47
C ILE A 155 7.17 -11.73 5.42
N LEU A 156 6.27 -10.74 5.49
CA LEU A 156 5.08 -10.82 6.33
C LEU A 156 4.10 -11.91 5.85
N PHE A 157 3.99 -12.09 4.53
CA PHE A 157 3.13 -13.13 3.99
C PHE A 157 3.67 -14.53 4.34
N SER A 158 4.98 -14.75 4.17
CA SER A 158 5.63 -16.00 4.54
C SER A 158 5.50 -16.30 6.05
N LEU A 159 5.61 -15.28 6.90
CA LEU A 159 5.37 -15.41 8.33
C LEU A 159 3.92 -15.86 8.62
N PHE A 160 2.95 -15.22 8.00
CA PHE A 160 1.53 -15.52 8.21
C PHE A 160 1.13 -16.87 7.60
N SER A 161 1.69 -17.25 6.45
CA SER A 161 1.44 -18.59 5.88
C SER A 161 1.94 -19.70 6.80
N LYS A 162 3.14 -19.55 7.35
CA LYS A 162 3.66 -20.51 8.36
C LYS A 162 2.82 -20.58 9.64
N MET A 163 2.31 -19.43 10.09
CA MET A 163 1.46 -19.38 11.29
C MET A 163 0.08 -20.01 11.07
N MET A 164 -0.53 -19.83 9.90
CA MET A 164 -1.91 -20.21 9.62
C MET A 164 -2.02 -21.60 9.00
N VAL A 165 -1.09 -21.96 8.13
CA VAL A 165 -1.12 -23.21 7.35
C VAL A 165 -0.08 -24.20 7.86
N GLY A 166 1.02 -23.71 8.45
CA GLY A 166 2.15 -24.53 8.86
C GLY A 166 3.19 -24.73 7.75
N GLU A 167 4.06 -25.72 7.93
CA GLU A 167 5.04 -26.09 6.91
C GLU A 167 4.37 -26.96 5.83
N VAL A 168 4.47 -26.50 4.59
CA VAL A 168 3.93 -27.22 3.43
C VAL A 168 4.97 -28.24 2.95
N SER A 169 4.55 -29.50 2.77
CA SER A 169 5.42 -30.60 2.32
C SER A 169 5.92 -30.36 0.88
N GLU A 170 7.08 -30.94 0.55
CA GLU A 170 7.60 -30.90 -0.82
C GLU A 170 6.57 -31.43 -1.83
N GLY A 171 6.42 -30.71 -2.95
CA GLY A 171 5.45 -31.03 -4.00
C GLY A 171 4.04 -30.49 -3.77
N PHE A 172 3.81 -29.78 -2.66
CA PHE A 172 2.55 -29.07 -2.39
C PHE A 172 2.77 -27.57 -2.34
N ASP A 173 1.70 -26.80 -2.59
CA ASP A 173 1.71 -25.34 -2.41
C ASP A 173 0.34 -24.84 -1.95
N ILE A 174 0.31 -23.62 -1.43
CA ILE A 174 -0.91 -22.98 -0.97
C ILE A 174 -1.60 -22.33 -2.18
N ILE A 175 -2.74 -22.88 -2.58
CA ILE A 175 -3.58 -22.27 -3.61
C ILE A 175 -4.36 -21.13 -2.98
N LEU A 176 -3.93 -19.90 -3.31
CA LEU A 176 -4.48 -18.71 -2.68
C LEU A 176 -5.96 -18.49 -3.04
N ASN A 177 -6.79 -18.40 -2.02
CA ASN A 177 -8.13 -17.83 -2.16
C ASN A 177 -8.04 -16.38 -2.69
N PRO A 178 -9.01 -15.87 -3.45
CA PRO A 178 -9.01 -14.48 -3.94
C PRO A 178 -8.78 -13.42 -2.84
N ILE A 179 -9.26 -13.66 -1.63
CA ILE A 179 -9.03 -12.78 -0.47
C ILE A 179 -7.55 -12.83 -0.03
N ALA A 180 -6.94 -14.03 0.03
CA ALA A 180 -5.52 -14.19 0.33
C ALA A 180 -4.65 -13.53 -0.73
N PHE A 181 -5.02 -13.66 -2.00
CA PHE A 181 -4.33 -13.03 -3.11
C PHE A 181 -4.40 -11.49 -3.02
N ALA A 182 -5.55 -10.91 -2.62
CA ALA A 182 -5.66 -9.47 -2.35
C ALA A 182 -4.77 -9.04 -1.17
N GLY A 183 -4.70 -9.82 -0.10
CA GLY A 183 -3.81 -9.60 1.04
C GLY A 183 -2.34 -9.62 0.62
N TRP A 184 -1.93 -10.66 -0.13
CA TRP A 184 -0.59 -10.77 -0.72
C TRP A 184 -0.25 -9.56 -1.58
N ALA A 185 -1.15 -9.16 -2.50
CA ALA A 185 -0.96 -8.00 -3.35
C ALA A 185 -0.83 -6.70 -2.55
N GLY A 186 -1.64 -6.53 -1.50
CA GLY A 186 -1.58 -5.39 -0.58
C GLY A 186 -0.25 -5.31 0.17
N LEU A 187 0.23 -6.43 0.72
CA LEU A 187 1.55 -6.51 1.38
C LEU A 187 2.68 -6.23 0.39
N PHE A 188 2.59 -6.77 -0.82
CA PHE A 188 3.57 -6.57 -1.88
C PHE A 188 3.67 -5.09 -2.31
N VAL A 189 2.52 -4.46 -2.60
CA VAL A 189 2.46 -3.03 -2.96
C VAL A 189 2.98 -2.15 -1.83
N THR A 190 2.63 -2.47 -0.59
CA THR A 190 3.15 -1.73 0.58
C THR A 190 4.66 -1.87 0.72
N ALA A 191 5.20 -3.06 0.50
CA ALA A 191 6.66 -3.29 0.52
C ALA A 191 7.36 -2.50 -0.60
N LEU A 192 6.81 -2.48 -1.81
CA LEU A 192 7.32 -1.66 -2.91
C LEU A 192 7.30 -0.17 -2.55
N ASN A 193 6.19 0.33 -2.01
CA ASN A 193 6.06 1.74 -1.63
C ASN A 193 7.03 2.15 -0.51
N LEU A 194 7.42 1.22 0.36
CA LEU A 194 8.42 1.47 1.41
C LEU A 194 9.86 1.41 0.92
N MET A 195 10.10 1.03 -0.34
CA MET A 195 11.45 1.06 -0.89
C MET A 195 12.00 2.50 -0.89
N PRO A 196 13.28 2.70 -0.51
CA PRO A 196 13.90 4.03 -0.43
C PRO A 196 14.25 4.58 -1.82
N ILE A 197 13.31 4.57 -2.76
CA ILE A 197 13.50 4.87 -4.17
C ILE A 197 12.57 6.01 -4.59
N GLY A 198 13.16 7.06 -5.14
CA GLY A 198 12.49 8.11 -5.90
C GLY A 198 11.27 8.73 -5.20
N GLN A 199 10.15 8.63 -5.88
CA GLN A 199 8.88 9.24 -5.47
C GLN A 199 8.00 8.30 -4.64
N LEU A 200 8.48 7.09 -4.30
CA LEU A 200 7.79 6.18 -3.41
C LEU A 200 7.77 6.72 -1.97
N ASP A 201 6.88 6.22 -1.15
CA ASP A 201 6.72 6.65 0.24
C ASP A 201 8.03 6.50 1.04
N GLY A 202 8.73 5.37 0.85
CA GLY A 202 10.05 5.13 1.43
C GLY A 202 11.09 6.17 1.02
N GLY A 203 11.03 6.69 -0.20
CA GLY A 203 11.89 7.79 -0.66
C GLY A 203 11.62 9.08 0.13
N HIS A 204 10.35 9.42 0.37
CA HIS A 204 9.98 10.56 1.21
C HIS A 204 10.41 10.39 2.67
N VAL A 205 10.24 9.18 3.22
CA VAL A 205 10.67 8.82 4.57
C VAL A 205 12.19 8.98 4.73
N ILE A 206 12.97 8.41 3.84
CA ILE A 206 14.44 8.51 3.86
C ILE A 206 14.89 9.96 3.70
N TYR A 207 14.27 10.73 2.79
CA TYR A 207 14.60 12.15 2.65
C TYR A 207 14.28 12.95 3.92
N ALA A 208 13.19 12.64 4.61
CA ALA A 208 12.86 13.27 5.88
C ALA A 208 13.91 13.00 6.96
N LEU A 209 14.46 11.79 7.01
CA LEU A 209 15.45 11.35 8.00
C LEU A 209 16.85 11.94 7.73
N ILE A 210 17.38 11.72 6.53
CA ILE A 210 18.80 12.02 6.23
C ILE A 210 19.00 13.18 5.23
N GLY A 211 17.90 13.79 4.74
CA GLY A 211 17.95 14.97 3.88
C GLY A 211 18.70 14.70 2.56
N LYS A 212 19.66 15.57 2.21
CA LYS A 212 20.41 15.49 0.93
C LYS A 212 21.13 14.16 0.70
N HIS A 213 21.49 13.45 1.75
CA HIS A 213 22.15 12.14 1.63
C HIS A 213 21.22 11.05 1.10
N SER A 214 19.91 11.26 1.09
CA SER A 214 18.94 10.33 0.49
C SER A 214 19.20 10.07 -0.99
N ALA A 215 19.80 11.02 -1.70
CA ALA A 215 20.16 10.85 -3.10
C ALA A 215 21.15 9.69 -3.34
N ILE A 216 22.04 9.43 -2.38
CA ILE A 216 22.97 8.28 -2.45
C ILE A 216 22.19 6.99 -2.23
N VAL A 217 21.31 6.95 -1.21
CA VAL A 217 20.48 5.78 -0.91
C VAL A 217 19.58 5.44 -2.11
N TYR A 218 18.99 6.46 -2.74
CA TYR A 218 18.20 6.28 -3.96
C TYR A 218 19.03 5.66 -5.09
N LYS A 219 20.20 6.23 -5.41
CA LYS A 219 21.07 5.71 -6.49
C LYS A 219 21.51 4.26 -6.25
N VAL A 220 21.87 3.96 -5.01
CA VAL A 220 22.25 2.59 -4.63
C VAL A 220 21.05 1.67 -4.69
N GLY A 221 19.90 2.07 -4.14
CA GLY A 221 18.67 1.28 -4.13
C GLY A 221 18.18 0.95 -5.54
N ILE A 222 18.11 1.94 -6.44
CA ILE A 222 17.71 1.71 -7.83
C ILE A 222 18.73 0.83 -8.57
N GLY A 223 20.03 1.01 -8.32
CA GLY A 223 21.09 0.17 -8.90
C GLY A 223 20.95 -1.30 -8.47
N ILE A 224 20.74 -1.56 -7.17
CA ILE A 224 20.50 -2.92 -6.66
C ILE A 224 19.22 -3.50 -7.27
N PHE A 225 18.16 -2.72 -7.35
CA PHE A 225 16.88 -3.17 -7.93
C PHE A 225 17.01 -3.53 -9.42
N PHE A 226 17.79 -2.75 -10.19
CA PHE A 226 18.10 -3.08 -11.59
C PHE A 226 18.91 -4.38 -11.72
N LEU A 227 19.92 -4.56 -10.90
CA LEU A 227 20.71 -5.80 -10.90
C LEU A 227 19.81 -6.99 -10.57
N PHE A 228 18.94 -6.86 -9.56
CA PHE A 228 17.98 -7.89 -9.22
C PHE A 228 17.02 -8.19 -10.38
N ALA A 229 16.49 -7.16 -11.03
CA ALA A 229 15.58 -7.30 -12.18
C ALA A 229 16.25 -8.01 -13.37
N ILE A 230 17.53 -7.78 -13.63
CA ILE A 230 18.29 -8.41 -14.73
C ILE A 230 18.62 -9.87 -14.42
N PHE A 231 19.15 -10.13 -13.21
CA PHE A 231 19.75 -11.43 -12.89
C PHE A 231 18.79 -12.42 -12.24
N VAL A 232 17.75 -11.94 -11.53
CA VAL A 232 16.83 -12.80 -10.78
C VAL A 232 15.50 -12.96 -11.52
N PHE A 233 14.84 -11.86 -11.90
CA PHE A 233 13.54 -11.92 -12.56
C PHE A 233 13.33 -10.78 -13.55
N LYS A 234 13.48 -11.10 -14.83
CA LYS A 234 13.39 -10.12 -15.94
C LYS A 234 12.06 -9.37 -16.03
N GLY A 235 10.97 -9.93 -15.52
CA GLY A 235 9.66 -9.26 -15.44
C GLY A 235 9.66 -7.94 -14.64
N TRP A 236 10.64 -7.76 -13.75
CA TRP A 236 10.78 -6.54 -12.94
C TRP A 236 11.49 -5.38 -13.64
N ILE A 237 12.04 -5.62 -14.85
CA ILE A 237 12.71 -4.58 -15.65
C ILE A 237 11.76 -3.42 -15.94
N LEU A 238 10.48 -3.73 -16.27
CA LEU A 238 9.49 -2.69 -16.51
C LEU A 238 9.27 -1.80 -15.27
N ILE A 239 9.17 -2.43 -14.10
CA ILE A 239 9.02 -1.69 -12.83
C ILE A 239 10.28 -0.89 -12.53
N ALA A 240 11.47 -1.46 -12.77
CA ALA A 240 12.74 -0.77 -12.58
C ALA A 240 12.85 0.48 -13.48
N VAL A 241 12.38 0.39 -14.72
CA VAL A 241 12.33 1.55 -15.65
C VAL A 241 11.33 2.60 -15.21
N LEU A 242 10.16 2.19 -14.69
CA LEU A 242 9.14 3.12 -14.19
C LEU A 242 9.58 3.86 -12.91
N LEU A 243 10.54 3.31 -12.16
CA LEU A 243 11.08 3.91 -10.94
C LEU A 243 12.26 4.87 -11.19
N LEU A 244 12.77 4.97 -12.42
CA LEU A 244 13.81 5.93 -12.84
C LEU A 244 13.26 7.33 -13.02
#